data_9eebcf3c64371cc3caa8e8e203fd7c9c
#
_entry.id   9eebcf3c64371cc3caa8e8e203fd7c9c
#
_cell.length_a   1.000
_cell.length_b   1.000
_cell.length_c   1.000
_cell.angle_alpha   90.00
_cell.angle_beta   90.00
_cell.angle_gamma   90.00
#
_symmetry.space_group_name_H-M   'P 1'
#
loop_
_entity.id
_entity.type
_entity.pdbx_description
1 polymer ?
#
loop_
_entity_poly.entity_id
_entity_poly.type
_entity_poly.pdbx_seq_one_letter_code
_entity_poly.pdbx_strand_id
1 'polypeptide(L)'
;DDFTVQDPALDYLLTLPAQIDAVLERTSSARARRAAEAMLARQHRLLQAISRAQGMFIASSGPRAAFEALLNELMTLTQSAFGLVGQVQRADDGHPYLRVHAMTDISWDEASRQRYAQHAEDGMVFDNLHSLVGAALVTGEPVLSNDANHDARSAGTPSGHPTLRTYLGLPIHAAGELVAMVGLANRSGGYTNADVQFLQPLLNTIGQLETARRAELARSHVEAELARTSALLAEKTRALEGTLDNISQGITNVDAEGRIRVYNQRYLELLDLPESLLATQPLVEEVVRFQTER
;
A
#
# COMPACT_ATOMS: atom_id res chain seq x y z
N ASP A 1 -23.57 -56.86 69.52
CA ASP A 1 -22.43 -55.88 69.55
C ASP A 1 -21.79 -55.83 68.20
N ASP A 2 -22.35 -54.97 67.33
CA ASP A 2 -21.76 -54.66 65.99
C ASP A 2 -20.66 -53.64 66.18
N PHE A 3 -19.42 -54.09 66.23
CA PHE A 3 -18.27 -53.26 66.05
C PHE A 3 -18.02 -53.10 64.54
N THR A 4 -18.57 -52.07 63.95
CA THR A 4 -18.11 -51.62 62.65
C THR A 4 -16.74 -51.01 62.82
N VAL A 5 -15.68 -51.72 62.49
CA VAL A 5 -14.34 -51.18 62.33
C VAL A 5 -14.38 -50.26 61.12
N GLN A 6 -14.43 -48.93 61.33
CA GLN A 6 -14.17 -47.94 60.28
C GLN A 6 -12.68 -48.03 59.93
N ASP A 7 -12.40 -48.69 58.83
CA ASP A 7 -11.05 -48.68 58.23
C ASP A 7 -10.78 -47.31 57.62
N PRO A 8 -9.79 -46.51 58.11
CA PRO A 8 -9.47 -45.20 57.55
C PRO A 8 -9.08 -45.24 56.06
N ALA A 9 -8.63 -46.41 55.56
CA ALA A 9 -8.34 -46.66 54.18
C ALA A 9 -9.61 -46.69 53.28
N LEU A 10 -10.75 -47.20 53.83
CA LEU A 10 -12.02 -47.19 53.11
C LEU A 10 -12.65 -45.82 52.99
N ASP A 11 -12.55 -44.95 53.99
CA ASP A 11 -13.00 -43.58 53.96
C ASP A 11 -12.21 -42.74 52.91
N TYR A 12 -10.90 -43.03 52.78
CA TYR A 12 -10.08 -42.42 51.75
C TYR A 12 -10.53 -42.82 50.34
N LEU A 13 -10.84 -44.07 50.08
CA LEU A 13 -11.35 -44.58 48.82
C LEU A 13 -12.69 -43.96 48.42
N LEU A 14 -13.55 -43.65 49.39
CA LEU A 14 -14.85 -43.00 49.16
C LEU A 14 -14.68 -41.50 48.80
N THR A 15 -13.68 -40.83 49.31
CA THR A 15 -13.42 -39.40 49.06
C THR A 15 -12.50 -39.16 47.89
N LEU A 16 -11.70 -40.14 47.46
CA LEU A 16 -10.73 -40.04 46.38
C LEU A 16 -11.32 -39.61 45.04
N PRO A 17 -12.47 -40.15 44.56
CA PRO A 17 -13.08 -39.69 43.32
C PRO A 17 -13.43 -38.18 43.36
N ALA A 18 -14.05 -37.71 44.42
CA ALA A 18 -14.41 -36.32 44.58
C ALA A 18 -13.17 -35.37 44.61
N GLN A 19 -12.09 -35.84 45.25
CA GLN A 19 -10.82 -35.10 45.29
C GLN A 19 -10.15 -35.05 43.87
N ILE A 20 -10.16 -36.17 43.13
CA ILE A 20 -9.67 -36.26 41.77
C ILE A 20 -10.48 -35.31 40.88
N ASP A 21 -11.81 -35.35 40.93
CA ASP A 21 -12.67 -34.48 40.14
C ASP A 21 -12.41 -32.99 40.45
N ALA A 22 -12.30 -32.64 41.73
CA ALA A 22 -11.98 -31.26 42.14
C ALA A 22 -10.60 -30.80 41.63
N VAL A 23 -9.60 -31.69 41.61
CA VAL A 23 -8.26 -31.38 41.03
C VAL A 23 -8.33 -31.24 39.50
N LEU A 24 -9.06 -32.15 38.85
CA LEU A 24 -9.26 -32.08 37.40
C LEU A 24 -10.00 -30.79 36.97
N GLU A 25 -11.06 -30.42 37.66
CA GLU A 25 -11.77 -29.17 37.45
C GLU A 25 -10.87 -27.92 37.64
N ARG A 26 -10.13 -27.89 38.75
CA ARG A 26 -9.19 -26.78 39.01
C ARG A 26 -8.10 -26.68 37.93
N THR A 27 -7.54 -27.84 37.52
CA THR A 27 -6.50 -27.86 36.48
C THR A 27 -7.05 -27.48 35.10
N SER A 28 -8.26 -27.94 34.76
CA SER A 28 -8.93 -27.58 33.49
C SER A 28 -9.28 -26.10 33.46
N SER A 29 -9.85 -25.57 34.55
CA SER A 29 -10.17 -24.14 34.68
C SER A 29 -8.92 -23.26 34.63
N ALA A 30 -7.84 -23.67 35.29
CA ALA A 30 -6.55 -22.96 35.23
C ALA A 30 -5.94 -22.98 33.81
N ARG A 31 -6.06 -24.09 33.07
CA ARG A 31 -5.62 -24.19 31.67
C ARG A 31 -6.48 -23.32 30.76
N ALA A 32 -7.79 -23.35 30.90
CA ALA A 32 -8.71 -22.52 30.13
C ALA A 32 -8.44 -21.01 30.35
N ARG A 33 -8.24 -20.62 31.61
CA ARG A 33 -7.89 -19.26 31.97
C ARG A 33 -6.57 -18.81 31.34
N ARG A 34 -5.50 -19.61 31.43
CA ARG A 34 -4.20 -19.31 30.81
C ARG A 34 -4.30 -19.21 29.29
N ALA A 35 -5.09 -20.10 28.67
CA ALA A 35 -5.33 -20.03 27.22
C ALA A 35 -6.07 -18.75 26.82
N ALA A 36 -7.09 -18.34 27.58
CA ALA A 36 -7.82 -17.10 27.34
C ALA A 36 -6.92 -15.85 27.54
N GLU A 37 -6.11 -15.82 28.59
CA GLU A 37 -5.15 -14.74 28.86
C GLU A 37 -4.10 -14.65 27.73
N ALA A 38 -3.58 -15.79 27.25
CA ALA A 38 -2.62 -15.82 26.13
C ALA A 38 -3.27 -15.35 24.81
N MET A 39 -4.51 -15.74 24.56
CA MET A 39 -5.25 -15.29 23.37
C MET A 39 -5.51 -13.76 23.43
N LEU A 40 -5.94 -13.26 24.57
CA LEU A 40 -6.15 -11.82 24.76
C LEU A 40 -4.86 -11.03 24.57
N ALA A 41 -3.75 -11.48 25.13
CA ALA A 41 -2.43 -10.88 24.96
C ALA A 41 -1.99 -10.91 23.47
N ARG A 42 -2.30 -11.98 22.73
CA ARG A 42 -2.03 -12.09 21.29
C ARG A 42 -2.85 -11.08 20.49
N GLN A 43 -4.15 -10.97 20.79
CA GLN A 43 -5.03 -9.96 20.15
C GLN A 43 -4.58 -8.53 20.45
N HIS A 44 -4.20 -8.24 21.69
CA HIS A 44 -3.70 -6.91 22.07
C HIS A 44 -2.44 -6.53 21.29
N ARG A 45 -1.49 -7.46 21.12
CA ARG A 45 -0.29 -7.26 20.29
C ARG A 45 -0.64 -6.97 18.83
N LEU A 46 -1.62 -7.67 18.27
CA LEU A 46 -2.08 -7.41 16.89
C LEU A 46 -2.67 -6.01 16.75
N LEU A 47 -3.53 -5.58 17.68
CA LEU A 47 -4.11 -4.22 17.66
C LEU A 47 -3.04 -3.13 17.79
N GLN A 48 -2.03 -3.35 18.64
CA GLN A 48 -0.89 -2.44 18.74
C GLN A 48 -0.07 -2.39 17.44
N ALA A 49 0.13 -3.53 16.77
CA ALA A 49 0.82 -3.60 15.49
C ALA A 49 0.05 -2.84 14.41
N ILE A 50 -1.29 -3.00 14.35
CA ILE A 50 -2.15 -2.23 13.43
C ILE A 50 -2.01 -0.73 13.69
N SER A 51 -2.12 -0.29 14.94
CA SER A 51 -2.00 1.13 15.30
C SER A 51 -0.62 1.71 14.93
N ARG A 52 0.45 0.96 15.18
CA ARG A 52 1.81 1.38 14.79
C ARG A 52 1.97 1.45 13.27
N ALA A 53 1.48 0.44 12.56
CA ALA A 53 1.52 0.44 11.10
C ALA A 53 0.78 1.66 10.52
N GLN A 54 -0.42 1.97 11.00
CA GLN A 54 -1.17 3.16 10.60
C GLN A 54 -0.37 4.45 10.84
N GLY A 55 0.19 4.62 12.05
CA GLY A 55 1.00 5.79 12.38
C GLY A 55 2.22 5.94 11.47
N MET A 56 2.90 4.85 11.16
CA MET A 56 4.07 4.85 10.28
C MET A 56 3.73 5.17 8.83
N PHE A 57 2.64 4.61 8.28
CA PHE A 57 2.18 4.92 6.93
C PHE A 57 1.78 6.40 6.77
N ILE A 58 1.20 7.01 7.82
CA ILE A 58 0.80 8.42 7.80
C ILE A 58 2.03 9.34 7.94
N ALA A 59 2.99 8.98 8.80
CA ALA A 59 4.14 9.82 9.13
C ALA A 59 5.31 9.68 8.14
N SER A 60 5.41 8.57 7.38
CA SER A 60 6.57 8.31 6.54
C SER A 60 6.50 9.06 5.22
N SER A 61 7.63 9.67 4.86
CA SER A 61 7.81 10.41 3.60
C SER A 61 7.95 9.49 2.37
N GLY A 62 7.97 8.16 2.56
CA GLY A 62 8.16 7.19 1.48
C GLY A 62 7.76 5.77 1.85
N PRO A 63 7.60 4.87 0.84
CA PRO A 63 7.13 3.51 1.07
C PRO A 63 8.09 2.67 1.91
N ARG A 64 9.38 2.86 1.77
CA ARG A 64 10.41 2.05 2.40
C ARG A 64 10.29 2.01 3.93
N ALA A 65 10.28 3.17 4.58
CA ALA A 65 10.19 3.25 6.04
C ALA A 65 8.91 2.61 6.59
N ALA A 66 7.78 2.79 5.89
CA ALA A 66 6.52 2.17 6.24
C ALA A 66 6.58 0.64 6.13
N PHE A 67 7.17 0.12 5.06
CA PHE A 67 7.32 -1.33 4.85
C PHE A 67 8.36 -1.96 5.78
N GLU A 68 9.45 -1.27 6.11
CA GLU A 68 10.43 -1.72 7.12
C GLU A 68 9.76 -1.89 8.50
N ALA A 69 8.99 -0.90 8.92
CA ALA A 69 8.26 -0.98 10.18
C ALA A 69 7.22 -2.12 10.18
N LEU A 70 6.48 -2.27 9.07
CA LEU A 70 5.55 -3.37 8.89
C LEU A 70 6.23 -4.73 8.99
N LEU A 71 7.35 -4.92 8.31
CA LEU A 71 8.10 -6.16 8.33
C LEU A 71 8.53 -6.51 9.76
N ASN A 72 9.06 -5.54 10.51
CA ASN A 72 9.48 -5.72 11.89
C ASN A 72 8.30 -6.16 12.80
N GLU A 73 7.12 -5.55 12.63
CA GLU A 73 5.91 -5.96 13.36
C GLU A 73 5.49 -7.39 13.02
N LEU A 74 5.45 -7.75 11.74
CA LEU A 74 5.07 -9.08 11.27
C LEU A 74 6.05 -10.15 11.75
N MET A 75 7.35 -9.88 11.69
CA MET A 75 8.38 -10.76 12.21
C MET A 75 8.25 -10.98 13.72
N THR A 76 7.98 -9.92 14.47
CA THR A 76 7.76 -9.99 15.92
C THR A 76 6.52 -10.79 16.25
N LEU A 77 5.39 -10.55 15.57
CA LEU A 77 4.14 -11.26 15.78
C LEU A 77 4.23 -12.75 15.44
N THR A 78 5.02 -13.11 14.45
CA THR A 78 5.16 -14.48 13.94
C THR A 78 6.38 -15.21 14.46
N GLN A 79 7.33 -14.51 15.09
CA GLN A 79 8.64 -15.05 15.48
C GLN A 79 9.40 -15.65 14.29
N SER A 80 9.29 -15.04 13.12
CA SER A 80 10.00 -15.44 11.91
C SER A 80 11.45 -14.98 11.96
N ALA A 81 12.37 -15.80 11.44
CA ALA A 81 13.79 -15.45 11.38
C ALA A 81 14.11 -14.52 10.21
N PHE A 82 13.39 -14.68 9.10
CA PHE A 82 13.56 -13.88 7.90
C PHE A 82 12.22 -13.38 7.38
N GLY A 83 12.26 -12.27 6.66
CA GLY A 83 11.09 -11.73 6.00
C GLY A 83 11.44 -10.73 4.92
N LEU A 84 10.50 -10.55 4.02
CA LEU A 84 10.50 -9.52 2.99
C LEU A 84 9.09 -8.94 2.85
N VAL A 85 9.01 -7.70 2.38
CA VAL A 85 7.74 -7.07 2.02
C VAL A 85 7.96 -6.11 0.86
N GLY A 86 7.01 -6.09 -0.05
CA GLY A 86 7.07 -5.24 -1.23
C GLY A 86 5.72 -4.96 -1.83
N GLN A 87 5.74 -4.08 -2.81
CA GLN A 87 4.58 -3.74 -3.64
C GLN A 87 4.51 -4.69 -4.83
N VAL A 88 3.30 -5.13 -5.15
CA VAL A 88 3.05 -5.86 -6.39
C VAL A 88 2.85 -4.85 -7.51
N GLN A 89 3.58 -5.06 -8.60
CA GLN A 89 3.51 -4.31 -9.84
C GLN A 89 3.28 -5.27 -11.01
N ARG A 90 2.93 -4.75 -12.17
CA ARG A 90 2.78 -5.53 -13.39
C ARG A 90 3.77 -5.04 -14.42
N ALA A 91 4.40 -5.97 -15.11
CA ALA A 91 5.23 -5.69 -16.28
C ALA A 91 4.36 -5.34 -17.50
N ASP A 92 4.97 -4.88 -18.57
CA ASP A 92 4.27 -4.47 -19.81
C ASP A 92 3.47 -5.61 -20.45
N ASP A 93 3.89 -6.85 -20.24
CA ASP A 93 3.20 -8.07 -20.70
C ASP A 93 2.12 -8.55 -19.71
N GLY A 94 1.91 -7.83 -18.60
CA GLY A 94 0.86 -8.06 -17.61
C GLY A 94 1.24 -9.04 -16.48
N HIS A 95 2.42 -9.71 -16.52
CA HIS A 95 2.79 -10.60 -15.42
C HIS A 95 3.09 -9.82 -14.13
N PRO A 96 2.73 -10.34 -12.94
CA PRO A 96 3.01 -9.69 -11.68
C PRO A 96 4.47 -9.89 -11.29
N TYR A 97 5.07 -8.86 -10.69
CA TYR A 97 6.36 -8.94 -10.02
C TYR A 97 6.32 -8.20 -8.68
N LEU A 98 7.24 -8.54 -7.79
CA LEU A 98 7.33 -7.91 -6.48
C LEU A 98 8.50 -6.92 -6.46
N ARG A 99 8.22 -5.65 -6.22
CA ARG A 99 9.22 -4.64 -5.87
C ARG A 99 9.39 -4.63 -4.35
N VAL A 100 10.47 -5.21 -3.87
CA VAL A 100 10.75 -5.34 -2.43
C VAL A 100 11.28 -4.01 -1.90
N HIS A 101 10.59 -3.48 -0.89
CA HIS A 101 10.98 -2.24 -0.21
C HIS A 101 11.67 -2.48 1.14
N ALA A 102 11.38 -3.62 1.77
CA ALA A 102 12.04 -4.02 3.01
C ALA A 102 12.28 -5.53 3.02
N MET A 103 13.43 -5.93 3.51
CA MET A 103 13.85 -7.30 3.68
C MET A 103 14.79 -7.38 4.88
N THR A 104 14.73 -8.47 5.65
CA THR A 104 15.74 -8.74 6.68
C THR A 104 17.11 -8.87 6.05
N ASP A 105 18.13 -8.41 6.76
CA ASP A 105 19.50 -8.58 6.31
C ASP A 105 19.84 -10.07 6.22
N ILE A 106 19.80 -10.57 5.00
CA ILE A 106 20.21 -11.93 4.62
C ILE A 106 21.53 -11.89 3.85
N SER A 107 22.33 -10.82 4.04
CA SER A 107 23.63 -10.70 3.41
C SER A 107 24.61 -11.69 4.05
N TRP A 108 24.71 -12.87 3.42
CA TRP A 108 25.60 -13.95 3.82
C TRP A 108 27.02 -13.83 3.24
N ASP A 109 27.20 -12.98 2.23
CA ASP A 109 28.48 -12.67 1.61
C ASP A 109 28.55 -11.20 1.13
N GLU A 110 29.76 -10.78 0.73
CA GLU A 110 29.99 -9.41 0.24
C GLU A 110 29.20 -9.11 -1.06
N ALA A 111 29.02 -10.09 -1.94
CA ALA A 111 28.32 -9.93 -3.19
C ALA A 111 26.80 -9.72 -2.97
N SER A 112 26.20 -10.39 -2.00
CA SER A 112 24.80 -10.19 -1.61
C SER A 112 24.59 -8.83 -0.91
N ARG A 113 25.55 -8.40 -0.08
CA ARG A 113 25.54 -7.05 0.52
C ARG A 113 25.60 -5.95 -0.54
N GLN A 114 26.50 -6.08 -1.52
CA GLN A 114 26.62 -5.10 -2.60
C GLN A 114 25.38 -5.05 -3.47
N ARG A 115 24.78 -6.19 -3.82
CA ARG A 115 23.49 -6.24 -4.53
C ARG A 115 22.37 -5.58 -3.74
N TYR A 116 22.27 -5.84 -2.44
CA TYR A 116 21.29 -5.20 -1.57
C TYR A 116 21.48 -3.67 -1.51
N ALA A 117 22.75 -3.23 -1.37
CA ALA A 117 23.09 -1.81 -1.34
C ALA A 117 22.81 -1.09 -2.67
N GLN A 118 23.08 -1.73 -3.81
CA GLN A 118 22.82 -1.18 -5.16
C GLN A 118 21.34 -0.98 -5.44
N HIS A 119 20.45 -1.81 -4.87
CA HIS A 119 19.00 -1.72 -5.05
C HIS A 119 18.30 -1.02 -3.87
N ALA A 120 19.08 -0.42 -2.97
CA ALA A 120 18.55 0.17 -1.74
C ALA A 120 17.60 1.36 -2.00
N GLU A 121 17.81 2.13 -3.09
CA GLU A 121 16.96 3.29 -3.42
C GLU A 121 15.72 2.88 -4.23
N ASP A 122 15.88 2.00 -5.23
CA ASP A 122 14.79 1.64 -6.17
C ASP A 122 13.98 0.40 -5.75
N GLY A 123 14.45 -0.33 -4.74
CA GLY A 123 13.89 -1.63 -4.34
C GLY A 123 14.34 -2.78 -5.24
N MET A 124 14.56 -3.96 -4.63
CA MET A 124 14.90 -5.19 -5.36
C MET A 124 13.66 -5.73 -6.09
N VAL A 125 13.84 -6.15 -7.33
CA VAL A 125 12.76 -6.76 -8.13
C VAL A 125 12.83 -8.28 -8.03
N PHE A 126 11.71 -8.91 -7.68
CA PHE A 126 11.49 -10.35 -7.73
C PHE A 126 10.45 -10.65 -8.82
N ASP A 127 10.90 -11.23 -9.91
CA ASP A 127 10.11 -11.60 -11.09
C ASP A 127 10.07 -13.11 -11.34
N ASN A 128 10.82 -13.90 -10.55
CA ASN A 128 10.80 -15.35 -10.67
C ASN A 128 9.49 -15.94 -10.15
N LEU A 129 8.56 -16.20 -11.07
CA LEU A 129 7.26 -16.79 -10.75
C LEU A 129 7.33 -18.29 -10.39
N HIS A 130 8.44 -18.98 -10.66
CA HIS A 130 8.70 -20.36 -10.27
C HIS A 130 9.36 -20.46 -8.88
N SER A 131 8.79 -19.76 -7.91
CA SER A 131 9.25 -19.72 -6.53
C SER A 131 8.06 -19.69 -5.57
N LEU A 132 8.28 -19.87 -4.26
CA LEU A 132 7.22 -19.74 -3.27
C LEU A 132 6.66 -18.32 -3.22
N VAL A 133 7.49 -17.30 -3.46
CA VAL A 133 7.07 -15.90 -3.65
C VAL A 133 6.20 -15.79 -4.91
N GLY A 134 6.69 -16.32 -6.02
CA GLY A 134 5.99 -16.31 -7.31
C GLY A 134 4.64 -17.04 -7.25
N ALA A 135 4.57 -18.16 -6.56
CA ALA A 135 3.31 -18.89 -6.39
C ALA A 135 2.24 -18.01 -5.70
N ALA A 136 2.61 -17.23 -4.67
CA ALA A 136 1.67 -16.30 -4.02
C ALA A 136 1.30 -15.10 -4.93
N LEU A 137 2.24 -14.61 -5.75
CA LEU A 137 1.97 -13.53 -6.71
C LEU A 137 1.01 -13.95 -7.82
N VAL A 138 1.16 -15.19 -8.33
CA VAL A 138 0.32 -15.71 -9.42
C VAL A 138 -1.07 -16.06 -8.96
N THR A 139 -1.18 -16.71 -7.79
CA THR A 139 -2.48 -17.17 -7.29
C THR A 139 -3.25 -16.08 -6.55
N GLY A 140 -2.55 -15.10 -5.99
CA GLY A 140 -3.14 -14.13 -5.05
C GLY A 140 -3.58 -14.76 -3.73
N GLU A 141 -3.20 -16.01 -3.46
CA GLU A 141 -3.60 -16.77 -2.27
C GLU A 141 -2.40 -16.98 -1.32
N PRO A 142 -2.64 -17.13 -0.01
CA PRO A 142 -1.56 -17.43 0.93
C PRO A 142 -0.82 -18.72 0.56
N VAL A 143 0.50 -18.67 0.56
CA VAL A 143 1.38 -19.81 0.32
C VAL A 143 2.03 -20.22 1.63
N LEU A 144 1.68 -21.39 2.14
CA LEU A 144 2.25 -21.96 3.34
C LEU A 144 3.05 -23.22 2.98
N SER A 145 4.30 -23.29 3.45
CA SER A 145 5.15 -24.46 3.33
C SER A 145 5.96 -24.65 4.61
N ASN A 146 5.84 -25.82 5.21
CA ASN A 146 6.64 -26.21 6.39
C ASN A 146 7.83 -27.13 6.02
N ASP A 147 8.02 -27.39 4.73
CA ASP A 147 9.20 -28.00 4.12
C ASP A 147 9.54 -27.29 2.82
N ALA A 148 10.00 -26.05 2.95
CA ALA A 148 10.23 -25.15 1.81
C ALA A 148 11.32 -25.63 0.83
N ASN A 149 12.24 -26.48 1.30
CA ASN A 149 13.28 -27.07 0.45
C ASN A 149 12.75 -28.12 -0.54
N HIS A 150 11.70 -28.84 -0.16
CA HIS A 150 11.13 -29.91 -0.97
C HIS A 150 9.74 -29.56 -1.51
N ASP A 151 9.31 -28.31 -1.37
CA ASP A 151 8.03 -27.85 -1.90
C ASP A 151 8.07 -27.77 -3.42
N ALA A 152 7.13 -28.46 -4.08
CA ALA A 152 7.07 -28.55 -5.54
C ALA A 152 6.88 -27.20 -6.25
N ARG A 153 6.44 -26.16 -5.52
CA ARG A 153 6.31 -24.79 -6.02
C ARG A 153 7.63 -24.02 -6.00
N SER A 154 8.68 -24.57 -5.37
CA SER A 154 9.97 -23.93 -5.21
C SER A 154 10.96 -24.42 -6.24
N ALA A 155 11.53 -23.53 -7.05
CA ALA A 155 12.68 -23.84 -7.91
C ALA A 155 14.03 -23.77 -7.16
N GLY A 156 14.01 -23.73 -5.83
CA GLY A 156 15.20 -23.58 -4.99
C GLY A 156 15.50 -22.10 -4.67
N THR A 157 16.59 -21.91 -3.94
CA THR A 157 17.11 -20.59 -3.58
C THR A 157 18.43 -20.32 -4.31
N PRO A 158 18.79 -19.05 -4.57
CA PRO A 158 20.08 -18.70 -5.15
C PRO A 158 21.25 -19.25 -4.32
N SER A 159 22.39 -19.48 -4.98
CA SER A 159 23.62 -19.92 -4.29
C SER A 159 23.97 -18.93 -3.15
N GLY A 160 24.28 -19.46 -1.97
CA GLY A 160 24.56 -18.68 -0.78
C GLY A 160 23.33 -18.18 -0.01
N HIS A 161 22.11 -18.34 -0.50
CA HIS A 161 20.90 -17.97 0.24
C HIS A 161 20.74 -18.84 1.50
N PRO A 162 20.36 -18.28 2.66
CA PRO A 162 20.07 -19.09 3.84
C PRO A 162 19.01 -20.14 3.52
N THR A 163 19.20 -21.34 4.08
CA THR A 163 18.26 -22.44 3.88
C THR A 163 16.85 -22.05 4.38
N LEU A 164 15.87 -22.10 3.49
CA LEU A 164 14.47 -21.92 3.83
C LEU A 164 13.87 -23.25 4.28
N ARG A 165 13.55 -23.37 5.56
CA ARG A 165 12.88 -24.56 6.14
C ARG A 165 11.39 -24.42 6.12
N THR A 166 10.89 -23.26 6.55
CA THR A 166 9.46 -22.95 6.57
C THR A 166 9.23 -21.61 5.88
N TYR A 167 8.10 -21.47 5.19
CA TYR A 167 7.73 -20.27 4.45
C TYR A 167 6.25 -19.95 4.60
N LEU A 168 5.94 -18.67 4.70
CA LEU A 168 4.59 -18.12 4.66
C LEU A 168 4.56 -16.90 3.76
N GLY A 169 3.96 -17.03 2.58
CA GLY A 169 3.65 -15.93 1.66
C GLY A 169 2.25 -15.40 1.92
N LEU A 170 2.14 -14.11 2.18
CA LEU A 170 0.89 -13.44 2.51
C LEU A 170 0.60 -12.34 1.48
N PRO A 171 -0.28 -12.58 0.51
CA PRO A 171 -0.74 -11.55 -0.41
C PRO A 171 -1.61 -10.53 0.32
N ILE A 172 -1.45 -9.26 -0.03
CA ILE A 172 -2.20 -8.13 0.51
C ILE A 172 -3.09 -7.58 -0.60
N HIS A 173 -4.39 -7.68 -0.39
CA HIS A 173 -5.39 -7.18 -1.33
C HIS A 173 -6.03 -5.88 -0.84
N ALA A 174 -6.38 -5.01 -1.79
CA ALA A 174 -7.23 -3.87 -1.55
C ALA A 174 -8.12 -3.62 -2.78
N ALA A 175 -9.41 -3.38 -2.55
CA ALA A 175 -10.41 -3.22 -3.62
C ALA A 175 -10.41 -4.36 -4.67
N GLY A 176 -10.09 -5.59 -4.24
CA GLY A 176 -10.01 -6.76 -5.12
C GLY A 176 -8.70 -6.92 -5.89
N GLU A 177 -7.77 -5.99 -5.78
CA GLU A 177 -6.46 -6.06 -6.43
C GLU A 177 -5.37 -6.50 -5.46
N LEU A 178 -4.41 -7.28 -5.95
CA LEU A 178 -3.19 -7.63 -5.22
C LEU A 178 -2.22 -6.45 -5.25
N VAL A 179 -2.09 -5.74 -4.12
CA VAL A 179 -1.33 -4.48 -4.04
C VAL A 179 0.05 -4.62 -3.42
N ALA A 180 0.22 -5.61 -2.54
CA ALA A 180 1.49 -5.87 -1.87
C ALA A 180 1.58 -7.34 -1.47
N MET A 181 2.75 -7.75 -1.02
CA MET A 181 3.01 -9.11 -0.54
C MET A 181 4.05 -9.11 0.57
N VAL A 182 3.87 -10.00 1.52
CA VAL A 182 4.81 -10.32 2.58
C VAL A 182 5.27 -11.76 2.44
N GLY A 183 6.57 -12.00 2.53
CA GLY A 183 7.15 -13.32 2.71
C GLY A 183 7.79 -13.41 4.09
N LEU A 184 7.47 -14.45 4.84
CA LEU A 184 8.05 -14.76 6.16
C LEU A 184 8.65 -16.15 6.13
N ALA A 185 9.77 -16.35 6.84
CA ALA A 185 10.46 -17.63 6.79
C ALA A 185 11.10 -18.03 8.12
N ASN A 186 11.32 -19.34 8.24
CA ASN A 186 12.09 -19.99 9.30
C ASN A 186 11.57 -19.72 10.72
N ARG A 187 10.23 -19.70 10.90
CA ARG A 187 9.63 -19.76 12.22
C ARG A 187 9.86 -21.15 12.84
N SER A 188 10.28 -21.18 14.10
CA SER A 188 10.35 -22.43 14.85
C SER A 188 8.93 -23.04 15.01
N GLY A 189 8.79 -24.33 14.66
CA GLY A 189 7.49 -25.02 14.66
C GLY A 189 6.61 -24.79 13.43
N GLY A 190 7.06 -23.99 12.46
CA GLY A 190 6.36 -23.74 11.20
C GLY A 190 5.16 -22.79 11.32
N TYR A 191 4.40 -22.70 10.25
CA TYR A 191 3.22 -21.83 10.10
C TYR A 191 1.94 -22.66 9.96
N THR A 192 0.81 -22.06 10.30
CA THR A 192 -0.52 -22.68 10.23
C THR A 192 -1.53 -21.74 9.57
N ASN A 193 -2.66 -22.24 9.11
CA ASN A 193 -3.76 -21.42 8.62
C ASN A 193 -4.32 -20.47 9.71
N ALA A 194 -4.19 -20.83 10.99
CA ALA A 194 -4.56 -19.94 12.09
C ALA A 194 -3.65 -18.70 12.17
N ASP A 195 -2.40 -18.79 11.73
CA ASP A 195 -1.52 -17.62 11.63
C ASP A 195 -1.92 -16.70 10.49
N VAL A 196 -2.33 -17.26 9.34
CA VAL A 196 -2.89 -16.48 8.22
C VAL A 196 -4.12 -15.70 8.69
N GLN A 197 -5.08 -16.38 9.32
CA GLN A 197 -6.31 -15.76 9.83
C GLN A 197 -6.01 -14.70 10.89
N PHE A 198 -5.08 -14.96 11.78
CA PHE A 198 -4.67 -14.01 12.82
C PHE A 198 -4.09 -12.71 12.24
N LEU A 199 -3.30 -12.80 11.17
CA LEU A 199 -2.65 -11.64 10.56
C LEU A 199 -3.57 -10.87 9.60
N GLN A 200 -4.67 -11.47 9.14
CA GLN A 200 -5.55 -10.90 8.13
C GLN A 200 -6.02 -9.47 8.42
N PRO A 201 -6.42 -9.09 9.67
CA PRO A 201 -6.81 -7.70 9.97
C PRO A 201 -5.68 -6.70 9.74
N LEU A 202 -4.44 -7.06 10.07
CA LEU A 202 -3.27 -6.22 9.82
C LEU A 202 -3.01 -6.07 8.31
N LEU A 203 -3.04 -7.19 7.56
CA LEU A 203 -2.85 -7.18 6.11
C LEU A 203 -3.92 -6.34 5.40
N ASN A 204 -5.19 -6.47 5.79
CA ASN A 204 -6.28 -5.66 5.24
C ASN A 204 -6.06 -4.16 5.50
N THR A 205 -5.66 -3.79 6.72
CA THR A 205 -5.36 -2.40 7.06
C THR A 205 -4.24 -1.84 6.18
N ILE A 206 -3.18 -2.61 5.97
CA ILE A 206 -2.04 -2.21 5.14
C ILE A 206 -2.46 -2.06 3.68
N GLY A 207 -3.27 -2.98 3.16
CA GLY A 207 -3.82 -2.87 1.81
C GLY A 207 -4.59 -1.57 1.60
N GLN A 208 -5.45 -1.20 2.55
CA GLN A 208 -6.19 0.06 2.52
C GLN A 208 -5.27 1.29 2.58
N LEU A 209 -4.27 1.28 3.46
CA LEU A 209 -3.30 2.37 3.58
C LEU A 209 -2.45 2.53 2.32
N GLU A 210 -1.99 1.43 1.73
CA GLU A 210 -1.21 1.45 0.48
C GLU A 210 -2.05 1.99 -0.69
N THR A 211 -3.32 1.60 -0.79
CA THR A 211 -4.23 2.12 -1.80
C THR A 211 -4.48 3.61 -1.62
N ALA A 212 -4.74 4.06 -0.39
CA ALA A 212 -4.92 5.48 -0.09
C ALA A 212 -3.66 6.29 -0.45
N ARG A 213 -2.48 5.78 -0.12
CA ARG A 213 -1.20 6.42 -0.47
C ARG A 213 -0.98 6.52 -1.98
N ARG A 214 -1.27 5.44 -2.73
CA ARG A 214 -1.18 5.46 -4.20
C ARG A 214 -2.14 6.49 -4.81
N ALA A 215 -3.37 6.56 -4.32
CA ALA A 215 -4.36 7.53 -4.78
C ALA A 215 -3.91 8.98 -4.50
N GLU A 216 -3.35 9.25 -3.33
CA GLU A 216 -2.83 10.57 -2.97
C GLU A 216 -1.66 11.00 -3.84
N LEU A 217 -0.70 10.09 -4.10
CA LEU A 217 0.42 10.36 -5.01
C LEU A 217 -0.06 10.63 -6.45
N ALA A 218 -1.02 9.85 -6.94
CA ALA A 218 -1.59 10.06 -8.27
C ALA A 218 -2.32 11.42 -8.36
N ARG A 219 -3.09 11.79 -7.32
CA ARG A 219 -3.76 13.09 -7.23
C ARG A 219 -2.75 14.24 -7.23
N SER A 220 -1.74 14.18 -6.41
CA SER A 220 -0.69 15.19 -6.32
C SER A 220 0.04 15.37 -7.66
N HIS A 221 0.30 14.29 -8.39
CA HIS A 221 0.91 14.36 -9.73
C HIS A 221 0.01 15.06 -10.73
N VAL A 222 -1.28 14.73 -10.77
CA VAL A 222 -2.26 15.38 -11.67
C VAL A 222 -2.40 16.88 -11.34
N GLU A 223 -2.46 17.24 -10.05
CA GLU A 223 -2.53 18.62 -9.60
C GLU A 223 -1.28 19.42 -10.05
N ALA A 224 -0.10 18.82 -9.93
CA ALA A 224 1.15 19.45 -10.38
C ALA A 224 1.20 19.65 -11.91
N GLU A 225 0.74 18.67 -12.70
CA GLU A 225 0.64 18.79 -14.15
C GLU A 225 -0.37 19.84 -14.59
N LEU A 226 -1.53 19.89 -13.92
CA LEU A 226 -2.56 20.90 -14.19
C LEU A 226 -2.03 22.30 -13.90
N ALA A 227 -1.36 22.50 -12.78
CA ALA A 227 -0.74 23.77 -12.42
C ALA A 227 0.31 24.21 -13.46
N ARG A 228 1.15 23.28 -13.90
CA ARG A 228 2.17 23.54 -14.94
C ARG A 228 1.55 23.93 -16.28
N THR A 229 0.51 23.19 -16.69
CA THR A 229 -0.19 23.47 -17.96
C THR A 229 -0.90 24.80 -17.91
N SER A 230 -1.56 25.12 -16.79
CA SER A 230 -2.23 26.41 -16.57
C SER A 230 -1.23 27.58 -16.62
N ALA A 231 -0.07 27.44 -15.98
CA ALA A 231 0.98 28.47 -16.00
C ALA A 231 1.51 28.69 -17.41
N LEU A 232 1.75 27.64 -18.19
CA LEU A 232 2.21 27.73 -19.58
C LEU A 232 1.17 28.39 -20.49
N LEU A 233 -0.12 28.04 -20.29
CA LEU A 233 -1.21 28.67 -21.03
C LEU A 233 -1.28 30.16 -20.75
N ALA A 234 -1.21 30.57 -19.48
CA ALA A 234 -1.22 31.97 -19.08
C ALA A 234 -0.02 32.77 -19.64
N GLU A 235 1.16 32.14 -19.71
CA GLU A 235 2.35 32.73 -20.34
C GLU A 235 2.13 32.93 -21.83
N LYS A 236 1.64 31.92 -22.55
CA LYS A 236 1.37 32.01 -23.99
C LYS A 236 0.30 33.04 -24.32
N THR A 237 -0.77 33.10 -23.51
CA THR A 237 -1.83 34.11 -23.68
C THR A 237 -1.28 35.50 -23.54
N ARG A 238 -0.49 35.79 -22.49
CA ARG A 238 0.15 37.11 -22.31
C ARG A 238 1.12 37.45 -23.43
N ALA A 239 1.88 36.48 -23.94
CA ALA A 239 2.79 36.71 -25.07
C ALA A 239 2.03 37.03 -26.36
N LEU A 240 0.89 36.36 -26.62
CA LEU A 240 0.03 36.66 -27.77
C LEU A 240 -0.61 38.06 -27.66
N GLU A 241 -1.18 38.40 -26.50
CA GLU A 241 -1.76 39.71 -26.22
C GLU A 241 -0.73 40.79 -26.42
N GLY A 242 0.47 40.67 -25.81
CA GLY A 242 1.56 41.62 -25.99
C GLY A 242 2.05 41.73 -27.45
N THR A 243 2.00 40.65 -28.23
CA THR A 243 2.33 40.68 -29.66
C THR A 243 1.25 41.44 -30.44
N LEU A 244 -0.02 41.18 -30.16
CA LEU A 244 -1.13 41.88 -30.82
C LEU A 244 -1.14 43.37 -30.51
N ASP A 245 -0.81 43.78 -29.27
CA ASP A 245 -0.78 45.18 -28.86
C ASP A 245 0.40 45.98 -29.47
N ASN A 246 1.52 45.30 -29.77
CA ASN A 246 2.70 45.91 -30.39
C ASN A 246 2.60 46.00 -31.93
N ILE A 247 1.57 45.41 -32.56
CA ILE A 247 1.37 45.56 -34.00
C ILE A 247 0.78 46.94 -34.30
N SER A 248 1.45 47.68 -35.23
CA SER A 248 1.03 49.02 -35.63
C SER A 248 -0.29 49.06 -36.45
N GLN A 249 -0.81 47.90 -36.85
CA GLN A 249 -2.04 47.73 -37.59
C GLN A 249 -3.18 47.36 -36.65
N GLY A 250 -4.38 47.90 -36.90
CA GLY A 250 -5.61 47.46 -36.24
C GLY A 250 -5.97 46.05 -36.71
N ILE A 251 -6.00 45.10 -35.76
CA ILE A 251 -6.39 43.71 -36.03
C ILE A 251 -7.76 43.46 -35.44
N THR A 252 -8.61 42.79 -36.22
CA THR A 252 -9.87 42.27 -35.74
C THR A 252 -10.14 40.88 -36.31
N ASN A 253 -10.83 40.03 -35.55
CA ASN A 253 -11.33 38.73 -35.99
C ASN A 253 -12.85 38.73 -35.84
N VAL A 254 -13.53 38.32 -36.91
CA VAL A 254 -14.99 38.26 -36.99
C VAL A 254 -15.42 36.81 -37.16
N ASP A 255 -16.41 36.39 -36.41
CA ASP A 255 -16.99 35.04 -36.56
C ASP A 255 -17.89 34.90 -37.78
N ALA A 256 -18.42 33.70 -38.03
CA ALA A 256 -19.26 33.41 -39.17
C ALA A 256 -20.62 34.19 -39.13
N GLU A 257 -21.04 34.65 -37.98
CA GLU A 257 -22.23 35.44 -37.73
C GLU A 257 -21.96 36.95 -37.89
N GLY A 258 -20.72 37.35 -38.17
CA GLY A 258 -20.33 38.75 -38.38
C GLY A 258 -20.05 39.50 -37.06
N ARG A 259 -19.86 38.80 -35.92
CA ARG A 259 -19.54 39.44 -34.64
C ARG A 259 -18.03 39.59 -34.45
N ILE A 260 -17.61 40.70 -33.90
CA ILE A 260 -16.21 40.96 -33.55
C ILE A 260 -15.88 40.20 -32.25
N ARG A 261 -15.00 39.22 -32.36
CA ARG A 261 -14.59 38.32 -31.23
C ARG A 261 -13.26 38.72 -30.64
N VAL A 262 -12.34 39.16 -31.46
CA VAL A 262 -10.97 39.54 -31.04
C VAL A 262 -10.62 40.87 -31.73
N TYR A 263 -10.00 41.75 -31.00
CA TYR A 263 -9.44 43.02 -31.50
C TYR A 263 -8.20 43.36 -30.68
N ASN A 264 -7.29 44.16 -31.27
CA ASN A 264 -6.17 44.72 -30.52
C ASN A 264 -6.41 46.20 -30.17
N GLN A 265 -5.63 46.72 -29.24
CA GLN A 265 -5.76 48.11 -28.80
C GLN A 265 -5.63 49.11 -29.98
N ARG A 266 -4.79 48.81 -30.96
CA ARG A 266 -4.59 49.63 -32.13
C ARG A 266 -5.84 49.74 -33.03
N TYR A 267 -6.69 48.72 -33.06
CA TYR A 267 -7.98 48.78 -33.76
C TYR A 267 -8.93 49.82 -33.13
N LEU A 268 -8.97 49.90 -31.80
CA LEU A 268 -9.75 50.91 -31.07
C LEU A 268 -9.24 52.31 -31.35
N GLU A 269 -7.91 52.51 -31.29
CA GLU A 269 -7.28 53.82 -31.53
C GLU A 269 -7.46 54.33 -32.95
N LEU A 270 -7.24 53.46 -33.96
CA LEU A 270 -7.35 53.84 -35.37
C LEU A 270 -8.77 54.21 -35.79
N LEU A 271 -9.76 53.59 -35.18
CA LEU A 271 -11.16 53.79 -35.49
C LEU A 271 -11.86 54.70 -34.47
N ASP A 272 -11.14 55.22 -33.46
CA ASP A 272 -11.68 56.04 -32.37
C ASP A 272 -12.93 55.40 -31.72
N LEU A 273 -12.83 54.10 -31.41
CA LEU A 273 -13.92 53.31 -30.83
C LEU A 273 -13.77 53.20 -29.31
N PRO A 274 -14.83 53.38 -28.56
CA PRO A 274 -14.79 53.09 -27.11
C PRO A 274 -14.76 51.56 -26.87
N GLU A 275 -13.92 51.15 -25.93
CA GLU A 275 -13.77 49.74 -25.53
C GLU A 275 -15.13 49.13 -25.10
N SER A 276 -15.97 49.92 -24.45
CA SER A 276 -17.30 49.50 -24.03
C SER A 276 -18.21 49.03 -25.18
N LEU A 277 -18.00 49.54 -26.40
CA LEU A 277 -18.75 49.11 -27.59
C LEU A 277 -18.33 47.66 -27.97
N LEU A 278 -17.03 47.40 -28.03
CA LEU A 278 -16.51 46.09 -28.45
C LEU A 278 -16.63 45.02 -27.37
N ALA A 279 -16.69 45.40 -26.09
CA ALA A 279 -16.92 44.49 -24.99
C ALA A 279 -18.25 43.72 -25.11
N THR A 280 -19.23 44.24 -25.85
CA THR A 280 -20.53 43.58 -26.12
C THR A 280 -20.45 42.59 -27.27
N GLN A 281 -19.31 42.40 -27.93
CA GLN A 281 -19.11 41.58 -29.13
C GLN A 281 -20.12 41.97 -30.25
N PRO A 282 -20.13 43.21 -30.67
CA PRO A 282 -21.10 43.74 -31.64
C PRO A 282 -20.92 43.11 -33.01
N LEU A 283 -21.94 43.23 -33.85
CA LEU A 283 -21.80 42.97 -35.28
C LEU A 283 -20.94 44.04 -35.93
N VAL A 284 -20.22 43.69 -36.98
CA VAL A 284 -19.42 44.67 -37.77
C VAL A 284 -20.26 45.84 -38.23
N GLU A 285 -21.55 45.56 -38.61
CA GLU A 285 -22.51 46.60 -39.04
C GLU A 285 -22.83 47.61 -37.93
N GLU A 286 -22.86 47.18 -36.66
CA GLU A 286 -23.11 48.06 -35.51
C GLU A 286 -21.93 49.00 -35.29
N VAL A 287 -20.69 48.52 -35.46
CA VAL A 287 -19.50 49.32 -35.37
C VAL A 287 -19.43 50.36 -36.51
N VAL A 288 -19.75 49.95 -37.75
CA VAL A 288 -19.82 50.86 -38.89
C VAL A 288 -20.89 51.92 -38.67
N ARG A 289 -22.07 51.55 -38.18
CA ARG A 289 -23.15 52.50 -37.85
C ARG A 289 -22.68 53.52 -36.81
N PHE A 290 -22.07 53.07 -35.74
CA PHE A 290 -21.52 53.94 -34.69
C PHE A 290 -20.57 54.97 -35.24
N GLN A 291 -19.73 54.63 -36.22
CA GLN A 291 -18.81 55.60 -36.89
C GLN A 291 -19.50 56.56 -37.82
N THR A 292 -20.59 56.17 -38.47
CA THR A 292 -21.31 57.02 -39.41
C THR A 292 -22.28 58.01 -38.75
N GLU A 293 -22.65 57.75 -37.52
CA GLU A 293 -23.54 58.61 -36.71
C GLU A 293 -22.78 59.63 -35.86
N ARG A 294 -21.46 59.61 -35.91
CA ARG A 294 -20.56 60.50 -35.18
C ARG A 294 -19.97 61.56 -36.11
#